data_ff1a3228a86ecb450f9e9c2df6f1e335
#
_entry.id   ff1a3228a86ecb450f9e9c2df6f1e335
#
_cell.length_a   1.000
_cell.length_b   1.000
_cell.length_c   1.000
_cell.angle_alpha   90.00
_cell.angle_beta   90.00
_cell.angle_gamma   90.00
#
_symmetry.space_group_name_H-M   'P 1'
#
loop_
_entity.id
_entity.type
_entity.pdbx_description
1 polymer ?
#
loop_
_entity_poly.entity_id
_entity_poly.type
_entity_poly.pdbx_seq_one_letter_code
_entity_poly.pdbx_strand_id
1 'polypeptide(L)'
;MKVIFLDVDGVLNSDDFIMNKNRKSDIDEENVKLLKRAVIETGAKVVVDSSFRYKRGFAEVQEILLRNGITFEKTPFLENKRGKEIKQWLSEHKDIEDYVLLDDEIFKDFDEEILTHLIKMDDTNTRGIGKGLQLKDVEEIIKRFGRIKTKEDDER
;
A
#
# COMPACT_ATOMS: atom_id res chain seq x y z
N MET A 1 -12.43 6.86 -9.30
CA MET A 1 -11.03 6.80 -8.82
C MET A 1 -10.83 5.55 -8.00
N LYS A 2 -9.72 4.86 -8.20
CA LYS A 2 -9.34 3.67 -7.43
C LYS A 2 -8.20 4.00 -6.49
N VAL A 3 -8.20 3.42 -5.30
CA VAL A 3 -7.28 3.78 -4.22
C VAL A 3 -6.57 2.56 -3.66
N ILE A 4 -5.27 2.71 -3.44
CA ILE A 4 -4.45 1.76 -2.70
C ILE A 4 -4.12 2.41 -1.35
N PHE A 5 -4.69 1.89 -0.26
CA PHE A 5 -4.27 2.24 1.08
C PHE A 5 -3.00 1.48 1.41
N LEU A 6 -1.96 2.19 1.79
CA LEU A 6 -0.62 1.66 1.90
C LEU A 6 -0.12 1.72 3.34
N ASP A 7 0.14 0.56 3.94
CA ASP A 7 1.00 0.46 5.10
C ASP A 7 2.47 0.39 4.64
N VAL A 8 3.39 0.66 5.52
CA VAL A 8 4.81 0.70 5.19
C VAL A 8 5.54 -0.53 5.73
N ASP A 9 5.56 -0.72 7.04
CA ASP A 9 6.21 -1.89 7.64
C ASP A 9 5.46 -3.16 7.26
N GLY A 10 6.19 -4.14 6.74
CA GLY A 10 5.60 -5.37 6.26
C GLY A 10 5.04 -5.31 4.85
N VAL A 11 5.04 -4.15 4.21
CA VAL A 11 4.61 -3.97 2.81
C VAL A 11 5.77 -3.47 1.95
N LEU A 12 6.42 -2.37 2.35
CA LEU A 12 7.59 -1.80 1.65
C LEU A 12 8.91 -2.25 2.29
N ASN A 13 8.85 -3.20 3.17
CA ASN A 13 9.98 -3.91 3.75
C ASN A 13 9.50 -5.26 4.29
N SER A 14 10.44 -6.02 4.81
CA SER A 14 10.19 -7.32 5.44
C SER A 14 11.18 -7.51 6.57
N ASP A 15 10.91 -8.46 7.46
CA ASP A 15 11.86 -8.78 8.53
C ASP A 15 13.21 -9.25 7.95
N ASP A 16 13.17 -10.05 6.89
CA ASP A 16 14.39 -10.52 6.21
C ASP A 16 15.22 -9.36 5.69
N PHE A 17 14.58 -8.39 5.05
CA PHE A 17 15.23 -7.19 4.56
C PHE A 17 15.82 -6.35 5.71
N ILE A 18 15.05 -6.14 6.77
CA ILE A 18 15.46 -5.34 7.94
C ILE A 18 16.63 -6.00 8.68
N MET A 19 16.67 -7.34 8.72
CA MET A 19 17.77 -8.07 9.35
C MET A 19 19.07 -7.99 8.56
N ASN A 20 19.05 -7.58 7.31
CA ASN A 20 20.27 -7.39 6.52
C ASN A 20 21.00 -6.14 7.00
N LYS A 21 22.15 -6.35 7.64
CA LYS A 21 22.96 -5.27 8.22
C LYS A 21 23.59 -4.33 7.18
N ASN A 22 23.64 -4.75 5.93
CA ASN A 22 24.22 -3.96 4.84
C ASN A 22 23.19 -3.11 4.09
N ARG A 23 21.94 -3.12 4.54
CA ARG A 23 20.91 -2.29 3.90
C ARG A 23 21.19 -0.82 4.08
N LYS A 24 20.90 -0.04 3.05
CA LYS A 24 21.09 1.42 3.05
C LYS A 24 19.89 2.17 3.64
N SER A 25 18.76 1.50 3.74
CA SER A 25 17.49 2.08 4.15
C SER A 25 16.65 1.00 4.79
N ASP A 26 15.62 1.39 5.54
CA ASP A 26 14.61 0.47 6.06
C ASP A 26 13.53 0.15 5.01
N ILE A 27 13.59 0.76 3.84
CA ILE A 27 12.64 0.53 2.75
C ILE A 27 13.31 -0.29 1.65
N ASP A 28 12.64 -1.37 1.24
CA ASP A 28 13.09 -2.22 0.15
C ASP A 28 12.62 -1.63 -1.18
N GLU A 29 13.54 -1.15 -1.98
CA GLU A 29 13.22 -0.53 -3.27
C GLU A 29 12.57 -1.52 -4.25
N GLU A 30 12.79 -2.83 -4.10
CA GLU A 30 12.10 -3.82 -4.93
C GLU A 30 10.60 -3.83 -4.64
N ASN A 31 10.21 -3.70 -3.36
CA ASN A 31 8.80 -3.56 -3.00
C ASN A 31 8.21 -2.26 -3.58
N VAL A 32 8.96 -1.17 -3.54
CA VAL A 32 8.52 0.12 -4.11
C VAL A 32 8.31 0.03 -5.62
N LYS A 33 9.20 -0.66 -6.32
CA LYS A 33 9.06 -0.88 -7.78
C LYS A 33 7.80 -1.67 -8.11
N LEU A 34 7.46 -2.67 -7.30
CA LEU A 34 6.23 -3.43 -7.46
C LEU A 34 4.99 -2.56 -7.23
N LEU A 35 5.02 -1.71 -6.21
CA LEU A 35 3.95 -0.74 -5.98
C LEU A 35 3.80 0.21 -7.16
N LYS A 36 4.91 0.72 -7.67
CA LYS A 36 4.91 1.59 -8.85
C LYS A 36 4.26 0.92 -10.05
N ARG A 37 4.57 -0.36 -10.27
CA ARG A 37 3.95 -1.13 -11.35
C ARG A 37 2.43 -1.19 -11.19
N ALA A 38 1.95 -1.48 -9.98
CA ALA A 38 0.51 -1.50 -9.71
C ALA A 38 -0.14 -0.15 -10.00
N VAL A 39 0.49 0.94 -9.57
CA VAL A 39 0.00 2.30 -9.80
C VAL A 39 -0.04 2.64 -11.30
N ILE A 40 1.02 2.33 -12.02
CA ILE A 40 1.08 2.63 -13.47
C ILE A 40 0.03 1.84 -14.24
N GLU A 41 -0.11 0.55 -13.94
CA GLU A 41 -1.02 -0.31 -14.70
C GLU A 41 -2.50 -0.07 -14.37
N THR A 42 -2.83 0.39 -13.19
CA THR A 42 -4.23 0.59 -12.77
C THR A 42 -4.65 2.05 -12.71
N GLY A 43 -3.71 2.98 -12.67
CA GLY A 43 -4.02 4.39 -12.45
C GLY A 43 -4.46 4.71 -11.03
N ALA A 44 -4.28 3.79 -10.08
CA ALA A 44 -4.73 3.95 -8.71
C ALA A 44 -3.95 5.05 -7.99
N LYS A 45 -4.64 5.73 -7.08
CA LYS A 45 -4.06 6.70 -6.17
C LYS A 45 -3.58 5.99 -4.91
N VAL A 46 -2.45 6.42 -4.37
CA VAL A 46 -1.90 5.88 -3.13
C VAL A 46 -2.27 6.77 -1.96
N VAL A 47 -2.77 6.16 -0.88
CA VAL A 47 -3.07 6.84 0.38
C VAL A 47 -2.38 6.08 1.50
N VAL A 48 -1.44 6.72 2.18
CA VAL A 48 -0.66 6.10 3.24
C VAL A 48 -1.44 6.11 4.54
N ASP A 49 -1.58 4.95 5.16
CA ASP A 49 -2.29 4.77 6.43
C ASP A 49 -1.38 4.26 7.56
N SER A 50 -0.08 4.19 7.31
CA SER A 50 0.90 3.74 8.31
C SER A 50 0.85 4.56 9.59
N SER A 51 1.04 3.90 10.74
CA SER A 51 1.01 4.53 12.06
C SER A 51 2.04 5.65 12.23
N PHE A 52 3.14 5.64 11.47
CA PHE A 52 4.17 6.67 11.60
C PHE A 52 4.15 7.73 10.49
N ARG A 53 3.10 7.80 9.69
CA ARG A 53 3.01 8.70 8.52
C ARG A 53 3.17 10.19 8.83
N TYR A 54 2.93 10.60 10.05
CA TYR A 54 3.12 11.98 10.51
C TYR A 54 4.37 12.17 11.37
N LYS A 55 5.18 11.12 11.55
CA LYS A 55 6.41 11.18 12.34
C LYS A 55 7.61 11.51 11.45
N ARG A 56 8.71 11.98 12.07
CA ARG A 56 9.93 12.34 11.35
C ARG A 56 10.50 11.20 10.49
N GLY A 57 10.41 9.97 10.97
CA GLY A 57 10.90 8.80 10.21
C GLY A 57 10.22 8.60 8.88
N PHE A 58 9.06 9.21 8.67
CA PHE A 58 8.35 9.13 7.41
C PHE A 58 9.01 9.93 6.28
N ALA A 59 9.87 10.88 6.58
CA ALA A 59 10.56 11.69 5.55
C ALA A 59 11.33 10.83 4.55
N GLU A 60 11.96 9.76 5.02
CA GLU A 60 12.67 8.81 4.14
C GLU A 60 11.71 8.07 3.21
N VAL A 61 10.59 7.60 3.74
CA VAL A 61 9.55 6.92 2.94
C VAL A 61 9.01 7.88 1.88
N GLN A 62 8.69 9.10 2.27
CA GLN A 62 8.21 10.13 1.36
C GLN A 62 9.19 10.37 0.21
N GLU A 63 10.47 10.54 0.53
CA GLU A 63 11.52 10.75 -0.47
C GLU A 63 11.57 9.58 -1.46
N ILE A 64 11.56 8.35 -0.95
CA ILE A 64 11.65 7.15 -1.80
C ILE A 64 10.43 7.03 -2.71
N LEU A 65 9.24 7.25 -2.20
CA LEU A 65 8.02 7.21 -3.01
C LEU A 65 8.06 8.27 -4.11
N LEU A 66 8.38 9.52 -3.75
CA LEU A 66 8.43 10.61 -4.72
C LEU A 66 9.53 10.39 -5.77
N ARG A 67 10.69 9.88 -5.35
CA ARG A 67 11.78 9.54 -6.28
C ARG A 67 11.37 8.48 -7.30
N ASN A 68 10.47 7.59 -6.93
CA ASN A 68 9.93 6.57 -7.81
C ASN A 68 8.68 7.03 -8.58
N GLY A 69 8.35 8.31 -8.51
CA GLY A 69 7.21 8.86 -9.23
C GLY A 69 5.86 8.54 -8.62
N ILE A 70 5.83 8.09 -7.36
CA ILE A 70 4.61 7.78 -6.64
C ILE A 70 4.21 8.96 -5.76
N THR A 71 3.13 9.64 -6.14
CA THR A 71 2.52 10.65 -5.29
C THR A 71 1.54 9.99 -4.34
N PHE A 72 1.26 10.60 -3.20
CA PHE A 72 0.40 10.00 -2.19
C PHE A 72 -0.29 11.05 -1.34
N GLU A 73 -1.38 10.62 -0.70
CA GLU A 73 -2.02 11.35 0.40
C GLU A 73 -1.87 10.51 1.67
N LYS A 74 -2.33 11.05 2.79
CA LYS A 74 -2.32 10.38 4.09
C LYS A 74 -3.73 10.37 4.67
N THR A 75 -4.08 9.27 5.33
CA THR A 75 -5.31 9.23 6.13
C THR A 75 -5.20 10.16 7.34
N PRO A 76 -6.32 10.67 7.88
CA PRO A 76 -6.26 11.45 9.12
C PRO A 76 -5.82 10.57 10.30
N PHE A 77 -5.24 11.19 11.32
CA PHE A 77 -4.87 10.51 12.55
C PHE A 77 -6.08 10.48 13.50
N LEU A 78 -6.55 9.28 13.82
CA LEU A 78 -7.67 9.05 14.73
C LEU A 78 -7.28 8.01 15.79
N GLU A 79 -6.31 8.37 16.62
CA GLU A 79 -5.82 7.53 17.73
C GLU A 79 -5.29 6.16 17.31
N ASN A 80 -4.68 6.07 16.13
CA ASN A 80 -4.17 4.81 15.54
C ASN A 80 -5.24 3.73 15.34
N LYS A 81 -6.49 4.13 15.18
CA LYS A 81 -7.56 3.21 14.79
C LYS A 81 -7.61 3.12 13.28
N ARG A 82 -6.85 2.18 12.73
CA ARG A 82 -6.61 2.05 11.30
C ARG A 82 -7.90 1.99 10.47
N GLY A 83 -8.85 1.17 10.87
CA GLY A 83 -10.12 1.03 10.15
C GLY A 83 -10.94 2.31 10.17
N LYS A 84 -10.97 2.99 11.31
CA LYS A 84 -11.67 4.26 11.46
C LYS A 84 -11.03 5.35 10.60
N GLU A 85 -9.70 5.38 10.56
CA GLU A 85 -8.94 6.35 9.74
C GLU A 85 -9.22 6.16 8.26
N ILE A 86 -9.25 4.92 7.79
CA ILE A 86 -9.58 4.58 6.40
C ILE A 86 -11.01 4.99 6.06
N LYS A 87 -11.97 4.66 6.91
CA LYS A 87 -13.37 5.02 6.70
C LYS A 87 -13.60 6.52 6.69
N GLN A 88 -12.90 7.26 7.54
CA GLN A 88 -12.98 8.71 7.55
C GLN A 88 -12.49 9.29 6.23
N TRP A 89 -11.35 8.81 5.74
CA TRP A 89 -10.83 9.25 4.44
C TRP A 89 -11.82 8.95 3.32
N LEU A 90 -12.37 7.75 3.29
CA LEU A 90 -13.37 7.35 2.28
C LEU A 90 -14.62 8.22 2.35
N SER A 91 -15.08 8.59 3.55
CA SER A 91 -16.27 9.45 3.71
C SER A 91 -16.06 10.84 3.16
N GLU A 92 -14.83 11.32 3.12
CA GLU A 92 -14.45 12.64 2.61
C GLU A 92 -14.15 12.63 1.11
N HIS A 93 -14.08 11.46 0.48
CA HIS A 93 -13.73 11.28 -0.93
C HIS A 93 -14.77 10.41 -1.62
N LYS A 94 -15.88 11.01 -2.06
CA LYS A 94 -17.05 10.27 -2.57
C LYS A 94 -16.91 9.74 -4.00
N ASP A 95 -15.84 10.10 -4.69
CA ASP A 95 -15.56 9.68 -6.06
C ASP A 95 -14.77 8.38 -6.16
N ILE A 96 -14.64 7.65 -5.06
CA ILE A 96 -13.90 6.38 -5.02
C ILE A 96 -14.78 5.24 -5.53
N GLU A 97 -14.35 4.62 -6.64
CA GLU A 97 -15.03 3.48 -7.25
C GLU A 97 -14.71 2.17 -6.54
N ASP A 98 -13.46 2.00 -6.14
CA ASP A 98 -12.98 0.80 -5.47
C ASP A 98 -11.67 1.11 -4.74
N TYR A 99 -11.33 0.26 -3.78
CA TYR A 99 -10.09 0.41 -3.03
C TYR A 99 -9.57 -0.94 -2.57
N VAL A 100 -8.27 -1.00 -2.30
CA VAL A 100 -7.62 -2.13 -1.62
C VAL A 100 -6.78 -1.60 -0.49
N LEU A 101 -6.57 -2.45 0.53
CA LEU A 101 -5.62 -2.19 1.60
C LEU A 101 -4.45 -3.15 1.45
N LEU A 102 -3.23 -2.61 1.45
CA LEU A 102 -2.02 -3.42 1.52
C LEU A 102 -1.50 -3.35 2.96
N ASP A 103 -1.57 -4.45 3.66
CA ASP A 103 -1.17 -4.54 5.07
C ASP A 103 -0.73 -5.96 5.40
N ASP A 104 0.17 -6.10 6.35
CA ASP A 104 0.60 -7.40 6.86
C ASP A 104 -0.18 -7.81 8.12
N GLU A 105 -1.07 -6.97 8.59
CA GLU A 105 -1.79 -7.14 9.84
C GLU A 105 -3.29 -6.89 9.67
N ILE A 106 -4.09 -7.62 10.46
CA ILE A 106 -5.54 -7.38 10.55
C ILE A 106 -5.80 -6.65 11.87
N PHE A 107 -6.22 -5.38 11.77
CA PHE A 107 -6.51 -4.57 12.95
C PHE A 107 -7.89 -4.89 13.52
N LYS A 108 -8.05 -4.67 14.83
CA LYS A 108 -9.29 -5.02 15.54
C LYS A 108 -10.54 -4.31 15.02
N ASP A 109 -10.37 -3.10 14.48
CA ASP A 109 -11.48 -2.31 13.96
C ASP A 109 -11.72 -2.51 12.45
N PHE A 110 -11.09 -3.50 11.84
CA PHE A 110 -11.42 -3.91 10.49
C PHE A 110 -12.73 -4.69 10.51
N ASP A 111 -13.75 -4.12 9.91
CA ASP A 111 -15.04 -4.79 9.75
C ASP A 111 -15.06 -5.68 8.50
N GLU A 112 -16.21 -6.32 8.22
CA GLU A 112 -16.34 -7.20 7.08
C GLU A 112 -16.09 -6.49 5.75
N GLU A 113 -16.54 -5.26 5.60
CA GLU A 113 -16.32 -4.47 4.39
C GLU A 113 -14.84 -4.25 4.15
N ILE A 114 -14.12 -3.74 5.15
CA ILE A 114 -12.68 -3.51 5.04
C ILE A 114 -11.94 -4.80 4.74
N LEU A 115 -12.32 -5.90 5.39
CA LEU A 115 -11.67 -7.20 5.17
C LEU A 115 -11.83 -7.70 3.73
N THR A 116 -12.92 -7.38 3.06
CA THR A 116 -13.09 -7.77 1.65
C THR A 116 -12.14 -7.00 0.72
N HIS A 117 -11.67 -5.84 1.14
CA HIS A 117 -10.74 -5.01 0.38
C HIS A 117 -9.27 -5.22 0.77
N LEU A 118 -9.02 -6.03 1.80
CA LEU A 118 -7.66 -6.29 2.27
C LEU A 118 -6.92 -7.27 1.36
N ILE A 119 -5.74 -6.89 0.94
CA ILE A 119 -4.75 -7.79 0.36
C ILE A 119 -3.66 -7.92 1.43
N LYS A 120 -3.73 -9.01 2.18
CA LYS A 120 -2.82 -9.22 3.30
C LYS A 120 -1.49 -9.75 2.80
N MET A 121 -0.42 -9.07 3.18
CA MET A 121 0.93 -9.54 2.91
C MET A 121 1.21 -10.81 3.73
N ASP A 122 2.09 -11.66 3.22
CA ASP A 122 2.47 -12.88 3.94
C ASP A 122 3.05 -12.52 5.31
N ASP A 123 2.50 -13.17 6.34
CA ASP A 123 2.85 -12.90 7.72
C ASP A 123 4.25 -13.43 8.07
N THR A 124 4.97 -12.65 8.83
CA THR A 124 6.27 -13.01 9.39
C THR A 124 6.20 -14.12 10.43
N ASN A 125 5.03 -14.41 10.97
CA ASN A 125 4.85 -15.33 12.10
C ASN A 125 4.94 -16.82 11.76
N THR A 126 4.93 -17.19 10.49
CA THR A 126 5.17 -18.56 10.08
C THR A 126 6.62 -18.75 9.70
N ARG A 127 7.49 -18.86 10.71
CA ARG A 127 8.96 -18.99 10.55
C ARG A 127 9.62 -17.80 9.88
N GLY A 128 9.04 -16.64 10.10
CA GLY A 128 9.85 -15.48 10.16
C GLY A 128 10.16 -14.75 8.90
N ILE A 129 9.54 -14.98 7.78
CA ILE A 129 9.96 -14.15 6.68
C ILE A 129 8.78 -13.71 5.84
N GLY A 130 8.11 -12.67 6.34
CA GLY A 130 7.30 -11.86 5.47
C GLY A 130 8.18 -11.24 4.40
N LYS A 131 7.70 -11.17 3.19
CA LYS A 131 8.47 -10.69 2.04
C LYS A 131 8.05 -9.29 1.60
N GLY A 132 7.12 -8.67 2.33
CA GLY A 132 6.51 -7.43 1.90
C GLY A 132 5.66 -7.65 0.65
N LEU A 133 5.51 -6.59 -0.13
CA LEU A 133 4.74 -6.64 -1.37
C LEU A 133 5.41 -7.56 -2.39
N GLN A 134 4.63 -8.47 -2.96
CA GLN A 134 5.11 -9.43 -3.94
C GLN A 134 4.37 -9.27 -5.28
N LEU A 135 4.90 -9.87 -6.32
CA LEU A 135 4.27 -9.85 -7.64
C LEU A 135 2.84 -10.38 -7.61
N LYS A 136 2.57 -11.43 -6.84
CA LYS A 136 1.20 -11.97 -6.69
C LYS A 136 0.22 -10.94 -6.16
N ASP A 137 0.68 -10.03 -5.29
CA ASP A 137 -0.15 -8.96 -4.74
C ASP A 137 -0.45 -7.90 -5.78
N VAL A 138 0.54 -7.55 -6.60
CA VAL A 138 0.36 -6.64 -7.74
C VAL A 138 -0.64 -7.21 -8.73
N GLU A 139 -0.53 -8.50 -9.05
CA GLU A 139 -1.47 -9.19 -9.92
C GLU A 139 -2.89 -9.19 -9.37
N GLU A 140 -3.05 -9.33 -8.05
CA GLU A 140 -4.36 -9.24 -7.41
C GLU A 140 -4.93 -7.83 -7.48
N ILE A 141 -4.12 -6.80 -7.30
CA ILE A 141 -4.54 -5.40 -7.47
C ILE A 141 -5.04 -5.18 -8.90
N ILE A 142 -4.29 -5.62 -9.88
CA ILE A 142 -4.64 -5.48 -11.30
C ILE A 142 -5.93 -6.24 -11.61
N LYS A 143 -6.08 -7.44 -11.07
CA LYS A 143 -7.29 -8.24 -11.24
C LYS A 143 -8.53 -7.53 -10.71
N ARG A 144 -8.41 -6.92 -9.53
CA ARG A 144 -9.54 -6.21 -8.90
C ARG A 144 -9.87 -4.90 -9.59
N PHE A 145 -8.84 -4.13 -9.96
CA PHE A 145 -9.02 -2.78 -10.51
C PHE A 145 -9.12 -2.73 -12.03
N GLY A 146 -8.51 -3.69 -12.71
CA GLY A 146 -8.32 -3.63 -14.15
C GLY A 146 -7.17 -2.70 -14.54
N ARG A 147 -6.71 -2.82 -15.77
CA ARG A 147 -5.68 -1.94 -16.33
C ARG A 147 -6.33 -0.71 -16.94
N ILE A 148 -5.65 0.43 -16.85
CA ILE A 148 -6.06 1.61 -17.61
C ILE A 148 -5.84 1.34 -19.11
N LYS A 149 -6.78 1.82 -19.94
CA LYS A 149 -6.65 1.70 -21.39
C LYS A 149 -5.61 2.66 -21.92
N THR A 150 -4.72 2.17 -22.77
CA THR A 150 -3.78 3.00 -23.52
C THR A 150 -4.45 3.47 -24.82
N LYS A 151 -3.83 4.43 -25.51
CA LYS A 151 -4.30 4.86 -26.84
C LYS A 151 -4.34 3.69 -27.84
N GLU A 152 -3.40 2.75 -27.72
CA GLU A 152 -3.34 1.57 -28.57
C GLU A 152 -4.54 0.65 -28.37
N ASP A 153 -5.03 0.54 -27.14
CA ASP A 153 -6.20 -0.26 -26.83
C ASP A 153 -7.49 0.36 -27.42
N ASP A 154 -7.55 1.69 -27.46
CA ASP A 154 -8.70 2.41 -28.01
C ASP A 154 -8.76 2.36 -29.55
N GLU A 155 -7.63 2.11 -30.19
CA GLU A 155 -7.53 2.00 -31.67
C GLU A 155 -7.86 0.59 -32.18
N ARG A 156 -8.02 -0.37 -31.29
CA ARG A 156 -8.38 -1.74 -31.62
C ARG A 156 -9.88 -1.95 -31.51
#